data_6130a2959e7134a73fe9a457d1392080
#
_entry.id   6130a2959e7134a73fe9a457d1392080
#
_cell.length_a   1.000
_cell.length_b   1.000
_cell.length_c   1.000
_cell.angle_alpha   90.00
_cell.angle_beta   90.00
_cell.angle_gamma   90.00
#
_symmetry.space_group_name_H-M   'P 1'
#
loop_
_entity.id
_entity.type
_entity.pdbx_description
1 polymer ?
#
loop_
_entity_poly.entity_id
_entity_poly.type
_entity_poly.pdbx_seq_one_letter_code
_entity_poly.pdbx_strand_id
1 'polypeptide(L)'
;MAQNKRMSVRLTLQQAKLVLLAKAIEESNDSRIHWSSADSEAASLRAAHTVGESADTAKLLTERAKVVLRTVSERGISTTVSTKARLPQFFSPLFVLLAFVLGALTDRIASPEHIVNLLSPPYWGVILWNLVVYFALFCCAIGLVGTGTNRFALPLRSSLGTFVQKASYGTLRRTGFKAHFYSEWSSFVAPLIRMNVARTLHFAAVFFALGIIVSLLVRGFGTSYWAGWESTWLAESPEIVKSFIDHTYGLIPAIGPLSSMPDLAQIVDMRADRLPYLDAPISAAPWLIRMMILMGITVIVPRLLFAIFDTWRMRRFKTQTALSIDSPYYENILVQCAQDAVLGNLMIITSTANRPLRDQTASILCKHWGNVEDSTVKSIDFDDEESTVPAIAEGPRKPIVLLWLDGIETPEEDVHGAVIERLREAYEAKGSAVFAALLDMKEFAQRFASTPSRIQERKDSWLAMSKLHQIKLFDLDGTSESQLTTIKALRAWAAPRVSSNQIIVTDKKENN
;
A
#
# COMPACT_ATOMS: atom_id res chain seq x y z
N MET A 1 25.10 -7.68 -8.46
CA MET A 1 24.33 -7.00 -7.41
C MET A 1 22.86 -7.28 -7.65
N ALA A 2 22.21 -8.07 -6.79
CA ALA A 2 20.80 -8.39 -6.94
C ALA A 2 19.97 -7.14 -6.61
N GLN A 3 19.25 -6.63 -7.58
CA GLN A 3 18.26 -5.55 -7.38
C GLN A 3 17.25 -6.00 -6.33
N ASN A 4 17.21 -5.29 -5.22
CA ASN A 4 16.30 -5.56 -4.10
C ASN A 4 14.89 -5.11 -4.52
N LYS A 5 14.15 -6.01 -5.15
CA LYS A 5 12.82 -5.82 -5.70
C LYS A 5 11.83 -5.73 -4.53
N ARG A 6 11.38 -4.54 -4.15
CA ARG A 6 10.41 -4.36 -3.07
C ARG A 6 9.06 -4.95 -3.45
N MET A 7 8.61 -5.93 -2.68
CA MET A 7 7.28 -6.51 -2.84
C MET A 7 6.25 -5.71 -2.06
N SER A 8 5.12 -5.39 -2.68
CA SER A 8 4.00 -4.73 -2.03
C SER A 8 2.66 -5.30 -2.50
N VAL A 9 1.70 -5.30 -1.60
CA VAL A 9 0.33 -5.78 -1.87
C VAL A 9 -0.64 -4.60 -1.79
N ARG A 10 -1.58 -4.52 -2.72
CA ARG A 10 -2.64 -3.51 -2.70
C ARG A 10 -3.77 -3.94 -1.77
N LEU A 11 -4.07 -3.09 -0.80
CA LEU A 11 -5.10 -3.30 0.21
C LEU A 11 -5.98 -2.05 0.33
N THR A 12 -7.20 -2.22 0.81
CA THR A 12 -7.94 -1.09 1.36
C THR A 12 -7.36 -0.68 2.72
N LEU A 13 -7.59 0.55 3.13
CA LEU A 13 -7.13 1.04 4.44
C LEU A 13 -7.66 0.17 5.60
N GLN A 14 -8.86 -0.38 5.47
CA GLN A 14 -9.46 -1.29 6.45
C GLN A 14 -8.73 -2.64 6.51
N GLN A 15 -8.42 -3.22 5.35
CA GLN A 15 -7.65 -4.45 5.26
C GLN A 15 -6.23 -4.27 5.82
N ALA A 16 -5.55 -3.18 5.44
CA ALA A 16 -4.22 -2.85 5.97
C ALA A 16 -4.25 -2.69 7.50
N LYS A 17 -5.31 -2.09 8.07
CA LYS A 17 -5.49 -2.01 9.52
C LYS A 17 -5.52 -3.39 10.18
N LEU A 18 -6.30 -4.33 9.61
CA LEU A 18 -6.41 -5.69 10.15
C LEU A 18 -5.08 -6.43 10.08
N VAL A 19 -4.40 -6.35 8.94
CA VAL A 19 -3.10 -7.00 8.72
C VAL A 19 -2.01 -6.45 9.66
N LEU A 20 -1.90 -5.13 9.80
CA LEU A 20 -0.95 -4.51 10.72
C LEU A 20 -1.27 -4.80 12.18
N LEU A 21 -2.55 -4.92 12.53
CA LEU A 21 -2.96 -5.27 13.89
C LEU A 21 -2.63 -6.74 14.22
N ALA A 22 -2.87 -7.65 13.30
CA ALA A 22 -2.47 -9.05 13.44
C ALA A 22 -0.95 -9.17 13.59
N LYS A 23 -0.18 -8.49 12.72
CA LYS A 23 1.28 -8.43 12.83
C LYS A 23 1.72 -7.94 14.22
N ALA A 24 1.15 -6.84 14.68
CA ALA A 24 1.49 -6.29 16.01
C ALA A 24 1.18 -7.25 17.15
N ILE A 25 0.15 -8.07 17.06
CA ILE A 25 -0.18 -9.11 18.02
C ILE A 25 0.88 -10.21 18.03
N GLU A 26 1.26 -10.69 16.84
CA GLU A 26 2.18 -11.82 16.70
C GLU A 26 3.63 -11.45 17.03
N GLU A 27 4.07 -10.25 16.65
CA GLU A 27 5.44 -9.77 16.96
C GLU A 27 5.57 -9.19 18.37
N SER A 28 4.45 -8.93 19.08
CA SER A 28 4.51 -8.41 20.43
C SER A 28 4.79 -9.54 21.42
N ASN A 29 5.80 -9.36 22.28
CA ASN A 29 6.02 -10.21 23.44
C ASN A 29 5.03 -9.88 24.59
N ASP A 30 3.75 -9.67 24.26
CA ASP A 30 2.72 -9.37 25.26
C ASP A 30 2.31 -10.67 25.97
N SER A 31 2.83 -10.86 27.17
CA SER A 31 2.59 -12.05 28.00
C SER A 31 1.10 -12.36 28.23
N ARG A 32 0.21 -11.38 28.04
CA ARG A 32 -1.23 -11.57 28.19
C ARG A 32 -1.86 -12.32 27.03
N ILE A 33 -1.25 -12.28 25.84
CA ILE A 33 -1.83 -12.86 24.61
C ILE A 33 -1.46 -14.34 24.49
N HIS A 34 -0.26 -14.73 24.98
CA HIS A 34 0.28 -16.09 24.86
C HIS A 34 0.17 -16.64 23.42
N TRP A 35 0.59 -15.84 22.43
CA TRP A 35 0.56 -16.24 21.04
C TRP A 35 1.73 -17.17 20.74
N SER A 36 1.45 -18.39 20.29
CA SER A 36 2.45 -19.41 19.98
C SER A 36 2.68 -19.55 18.48
N SER A 37 3.76 -20.23 18.11
CA SER A 37 4.01 -20.64 16.73
C SER A 37 2.89 -21.55 16.18
N ALA A 38 2.35 -22.42 17.00
CA ALA A 38 1.22 -23.28 16.64
C ALA A 38 -0.06 -22.47 16.35
N ASP A 39 -0.31 -21.37 17.09
CA ASP A 39 -1.43 -20.47 16.80
C ASP A 39 -1.23 -19.78 15.44
N SER A 40 0.01 -19.36 15.13
CA SER A 40 0.35 -18.71 13.86
C SER A 40 0.15 -19.66 12.68
N GLU A 41 0.59 -20.90 12.82
CA GLU A 41 0.41 -21.96 11.84
C GLU A 41 -1.07 -22.29 11.63
N ALA A 42 -1.83 -22.49 12.71
CA ALA A 42 -3.27 -22.73 12.64
C ALA A 42 -4.03 -21.58 11.97
N ALA A 43 -3.63 -20.33 12.23
CA ALA A 43 -4.22 -19.17 11.58
C ALA A 43 -3.92 -19.14 10.08
N SER A 44 -2.70 -19.49 9.69
CA SER A 44 -2.28 -19.59 8.28
C SER A 44 -3.05 -20.69 7.53
N LEU A 45 -3.17 -21.88 8.12
CA LEU A 45 -3.95 -22.99 7.59
C LEU A 45 -5.43 -22.63 7.35
N ARG A 46 -6.08 -22.07 8.37
CA ARG A 46 -7.51 -21.68 8.28
C ARG A 46 -7.73 -20.61 7.20
N ALA A 47 -6.85 -19.62 7.15
CA ALA A 47 -6.97 -18.56 6.14
C ALA A 47 -6.84 -19.11 4.73
N ALA A 48 -5.87 -19.95 4.52
CA ALA A 48 -5.60 -20.53 3.24
C ALA A 48 -6.72 -21.49 2.81
N HIS A 49 -7.26 -22.29 3.72
CA HIS A 49 -8.44 -23.10 3.47
C HIS A 49 -9.66 -22.25 3.04
N THR A 50 -9.85 -21.09 3.69
CA THR A 50 -10.97 -20.18 3.38
C THR A 50 -10.82 -19.53 2.00
N VAL A 51 -9.58 -19.23 1.58
CA VAL A 51 -9.33 -18.50 0.33
C VAL A 51 -9.27 -19.41 -0.89
N GLY A 52 -8.83 -20.67 -0.74
CA GLY A 52 -8.75 -21.67 -1.82
C GLY A 52 -7.61 -21.41 -2.80
N GLU A 53 -7.60 -22.11 -3.93
CA GLU A 53 -6.49 -22.14 -4.91
C GLU A 53 -6.26 -20.81 -5.67
N SER A 54 -7.27 -19.97 -5.83
CA SER A 54 -7.15 -18.66 -6.50
C SER A 54 -6.68 -17.54 -5.56
N ALA A 55 -5.77 -17.88 -4.65
CA ALA A 55 -5.38 -16.99 -3.56
C ALA A 55 -4.72 -15.69 -4.03
N ASP A 56 -5.51 -14.64 -4.03
CA ASP A 56 -5.01 -13.27 -4.00
C ASP A 56 -4.29 -13.05 -2.65
N THR A 57 -3.01 -12.67 -2.71
CA THR A 57 -2.19 -12.39 -1.51
C THR A 57 -2.87 -11.38 -0.58
N ALA A 58 -3.56 -10.38 -1.12
CA ALA A 58 -4.32 -9.41 -0.34
C ALA A 58 -5.47 -10.06 0.44
N LYS A 59 -6.20 -10.96 -0.21
CA LYS A 59 -7.30 -11.71 0.39
C LYS A 59 -6.76 -12.67 1.47
N LEU A 60 -5.69 -13.38 1.16
CA LEU A 60 -5.04 -14.31 2.09
C LEU A 60 -4.58 -13.62 3.38
N LEU A 61 -3.82 -12.53 3.27
CA LEU A 61 -3.34 -11.77 4.43
C LEU A 61 -4.51 -11.18 5.23
N THR A 62 -5.58 -10.76 4.54
CA THR A 62 -6.77 -10.20 5.22
C THR A 62 -7.55 -11.27 5.97
N GLU A 63 -7.80 -12.44 5.37
CA GLU A 63 -8.49 -13.54 6.04
C GLU A 63 -7.66 -14.08 7.21
N ARG A 64 -6.34 -14.23 7.04
CA ARG A 64 -5.46 -14.62 8.14
C ARG A 64 -5.52 -13.62 9.30
N ALA A 65 -5.49 -12.33 9.00
CA ALA A 65 -5.61 -11.30 10.02
C ALA A 65 -6.95 -11.40 10.79
N LYS A 66 -8.06 -11.71 10.10
CA LYS A 66 -9.36 -11.92 10.74
C LYS A 66 -9.33 -13.13 11.69
N VAL A 67 -8.69 -14.24 11.29
CA VAL A 67 -8.54 -15.43 12.14
C VAL A 67 -7.73 -15.08 13.39
N VAL A 68 -6.58 -14.44 13.27
CA VAL A 68 -5.75 -13.99 14.41
C VAL A 68 -6.56 -13.15 15.38
N LEU A 69 -7.25 -12.11 14.88
CA LEU A 69 -8.03 -11.20 15.71
C LEU A 69 -9.20 -11.91 16.40
N ARG A 70 -9.84 -12.84 15.74
CA ARG A 70 -10.92 -13.65 16.30
C ARG A 70 -10.42 -14.53 17.43
N THR A 71 -9.34 -15.27 17.21
CA THR A 71 -8.72 -16.16 18.24
C THR A 71 -8.31 -15.37 19.48
N VAL A 72 -7.70 -14.20 19.31
CA VAL A 72 -7.31 -13.32 20.44
C VAL A 72 -8.54 -12.76 21.16
N SER A 73 -9.60 -12.43 20.43
CA SER A 73 -10.87 -11.98 21.03
C SER A 73 -11.57 -13.09 21.81
N GLU A 74 -11.55 -14.33 21.31
CA GLU A 74 -12.08 -15.52 21.99
C GLU A 74 -11.33 -15.83 23.29
N ARG A 75 -10.05 -15.41 23.40
CA ARG A 75 -9.26 -15.46 24.65
C ARG A 75 -9.58 -14.30 25.62
N GLY A 76 -10.61 -13.50 25.35
CA GLY A 76 -11.05 -12.39 26.20
C GLY A 76 -10.22 -11.11 26.08
N ILE A 77 -9.31 -11.01 25.10
CA ILE A 77 -8.46 -9.83 24.90
C ILE A 77 -9.09 -8.89 23.88
N SER A 78 -9.33 -7.65 24.30
CA SER A 78 -9.90 -6.64 23.39
C SER A 78 -8.90 -6.22 22.29
N THR A 79 -9.23 -6.60 21.06
CA THR A 79 -8.50 -6.21 19.84
C THR A 79 -8.96 -4.85 19.28
N THR A 80 -9.85 -4.16 20.00
CA THR A 80 -10.37 -2.86 19.54
C THR A 80 -9.29 -1.80 19.57
N VAL A 81 -8.99 -1.22 18.40
CA VAL A 81 -8.08 -0.10 18.22
C VAL A 81 -8.78 1.05 17.52
N SER A 82 -8.67 2.25 18.09
CA SER A 82 -9.19 3.45 17.45
C SER A 82 -8.18 3.96 16.42
N THR A 83 -8.57 4.03 15.17
CA THR A 83 -7.76 4.62 14.08
C THR A 83 -8.13 6.08 13.82
N LYS A 84 -9.12 6.62 14.56
CA LYS A 84 -9.44 8.05 14.48
C LYS A 84 -8.29 8.85 15.08
N ALA A 85 -7.84 9.89 14.35
CA ALA A 85 -6.88 10.84 14.87
C ALA A 85 -7.46 11.49 16.15
N ARG A 86 -6.60 11.68 17.15
CA ARG A 86 -7.02 12.30 18.43
C ARG A 86 -7.29 13.80 18.34
N LEU A 87 -6.76 14.44 17.29
CA LEU A 87 -7.12 15.84 17.06
C LEU A 87 -8.64 15.94 16.90
N PRO A 88 -9.29 16.81 17.66
CA PRO A 88 -10.73 17.00 17.58
C PRO A 88 -11.14 17.25 16.12
N GLN A 89 -12.26 16.67 15.71
CA GLN A 89 -12.74 16.81 14.33
C GLN A 89 -13.00 18.28 13.94
N PHE A 90 -13.25 19.15 14.93
CA PHE A 90 -13.45 20.59 14.74
C PHE A 90 -12.14 21.38 14.54
N PHE A 91 -10.95 20.77 14.73
CA PHE A 91 -9.69 21.51 14.57
C PHE A 91 -9.50 22.05 13.16
N SER A 92 -9.83 21.26 12.13
CA SER A 92 -9.73 21.69 10.74
C SER A 92 -10.73 22.81 10.40
N PRO A 93 -12.05 22.70 10.71
CA PRO A 93 -12.99 23.79 10.46
C PRO A 93 -12.71 25.04 11.31
N LEU A 94 -12.25 24.88 12.56
CA LEU A 94 -11.84 26.02 13.39
C LEU A 94 -10.65 26.78 12.77
N PHE A 95 -9.66 26.05 12.27
CA PHE A 95 -8.51 26.66 11.61
C PHE A 95 -8.90 27.42 10.34
N VAL A 96 -9.82 26.87 9.56
CA VAL A 96 -10.37 27.52 8.35
C VAL A 96 -11.18 28.76 8.72
N LEU A 97 -12.01 28.70 9.77
CA LEU A 97 -12.76 29.85 10.26
C LEU A 97 -11.81 30.95 10.76
N LEU A 98 -10.76 30.59 11.50
CA LEU A 98 -9.76 31.57 11.94
C LEU A 98 -9.08 32.25 10.75
N ALA A 99 -8.76 31.50 9.69
CA ALA A 99 -8.18 32.04 8.47
C ALA A 99 -9.15 33.08 7.81
N PHE A 100 -10.45 32.78 7.76
CA PHE A 100 -11.44 33.71 7.26
C PHE A 100 -11.49 35.03 8.08
N VAL A 101 -11.52 34.90 9.40
CA VAL A 101 -11.54 36.08 10.31
C VAL A 101 -10.25 36.90 10.13
N LEU A 102 -9.11 36.25 10.08
CA LEU A 102 -7.84 36.94 9.84
C LEU A 102 -7.79 37.62 8.47
N GLY A 103 -8.32 36.99 7.42
CA GLY A 103 -8.48 37.62 6.11
C GLY A 103 -9.34 38.86 6.17
N ALA A 104 -10.47 38.82 6.85
CA ALA A 104 -11.35 39.99 7.02
C ALA A 104 -10.71 41.10 7.85
N LEU A 105 -9.85 40.75 8.83
CA LEU A 105 -9.15 41.76 9.66
C LEU A 105 -7.88 42.31 8.99
N THR A 106 -7.31 41.62 8.01
CA THR A 106 -6.11 42.05 7.29
C THR A 106 -6.41 43.17 6.28
N ASP A 107 -7.69 43.47 6.06
CA ASP A 107 -8.14 44.47 5.10
C ASP A 107 -7.87 45.90 5.61
N ARG A 108 -6.63 46.36 5.36
CA ARG A 108 -6.21 47.73 5.40
C ARG A 108 -5.95 48.29 3.99
N ILE A 109 -6.74 47.84 3.02
CA ILE A 109 -6.58 48.21 1.62
C ILE A 109 -7.07 49.66 1.41
N ALA A 110 -8.05 50.05 2.18
CA ALA A 110 -8.59 51.40 2.16
C ALA A 110 -7.96 52.31 3.25
N SER A 111 -7.52 53.48 2.87
CA SER A 111 -7.02 54.50 3.78
C SER A 111 -8.18 55.16 4.57
N PRO A 112 -7.89 55.84 5.68
CA PRO A 112 -8.88 56.67 6.37
C PRO A 112 -9.54 57.73 5.48
N GLU A 113 -8.86 58.10 4.40
CA GLU A 113 -9.31 59.10 3.42
C GLU A 113 -10.21 58.54 2.32
N HIS A 114 -10.82 57.38 2.52
CA HIS A 114 -11.69 56.71 1.56
C HIS A 114 -11.03 56.34 0.21
N ILE A 115 -9.71 56.16 0.18
CA ILE A 115 -8.96 55.80 -1.01
C ILE A 115 -8.64 54.33 -0.98
N VAL A 116 -8.99 53.57 -2.05
CA VAL A 116 -8.53 52.18 -2.27
C VAL A 116 -7.20 52.24 -2.97
N ASN A 117 -6.12 51.86 -2.27
CA ASN A 117 -4.78 51.82 -2.83
C ASN A 117 -4.60 50.60 -3.73
N LEU A 118 -4.53 50.81 -5.05
CA LEU A 118 -4.35 49.73 -6.07
C LEU A 118 -3.00 49.03 -5.97
N LEU A 119 -2.01 49.65 -5.31
CA LEU A 119 -0.69 49.05 -5.05
C LEU A 119 -0.59 48.43 -3.65
N SER A 120 -1.71 48.28 -2.94
CA SER A 120 -1.75 47.84 -1.54
C SER A 120 -0.87 46.60 -1.27
N PRO A 121 0.19 46.68 -0.44
CA PRO A 121 1.09 45.56 -0.15
C PRO A 121 0.40 44.34 0.46
N PRO A 122 -0.59 44.46 1.38
CA PRO A 122 -1.32 43.31 1.91
C PRO A 122 -2.04 42.49 0.83
N TYR A 123 -2.69 43.17 -0.13
CA TYR A 123 -3.39 42.52 -1.23
C TYR A 123 -2.42 41.79 -2.18
N TRP A 124 -1.40 42.47 -2.66
CA TRP A 124 -0.39 41.89 -3.56
C TRP A 124 0.47 40.86 -2.88
N GLY A 125 0.74 41.05 -1.59
CA GLY A 125 1.47 40.05 -0.79
C GLY A 125 0.77 38.69 -0.74
N VAL A 126 -0.54 38.67 -0.65
CA VAL A 126 -1.33 37.42 -0.69
C VAL A 126 -1.22 36.75 -2.07
N ILE A 127 -1.36 37.52 -3.15
CA ILE A 127 -1.24 36.97 -4.51
C ILE A 127 0.17 36.44 -4.75
N LEU A 128 1.19 37.24 -4.47
CA LEU A 128 2.59 36.86 -4.67
C LEU A 128 2.96 35.63 -3.85
N TRP A 129 2.57 35.54 -2.59
CA TRP A 129 2.77 34.38 -1.75
C TRP A 129 2.18 33.10 -2.37
N ASN A 130 0.95 33.20 -2.90
CA ASN A 130 0.32 32.07 -3.57
C ASN A 130 1.04 31.65 -4.84
N LEU A 131 1.52 32.60 -5.65
CA LEU A 131 2.32 32.30 -6.85
C LEU A 131 3.65 31.59 -6.47
N VAL A 132 4.33 32.06 -5.43
CA VAL A 132 5.53 31.39 -4.90
C VAL A 132 5.23 29.94 -4.48
N VAL A 133 4.13 29.72 -3.79
CA VAL A 133 3.72 28.36 -3.39
C VAL A 133 3.39 27.49 -4.62
N TYR A 134 2.72 28.03 -5.65
CA TYR A 134 2.43 27.28 -6.87
C TYR A 134 3.70 26.93 -7.63
N PHE A 135 4.64 27.87 -7.74
CA PHE A 135 5.95 27.62 -8.33
C PHE A 135 6.72 26.52 -7.58
N ALA A 136 6.71 26.59 -6.25
CA ALA A 136 7.34 25.55 -5.43
C ALA A 136 6.68 24.17 -5.62
N LEU A 137 5.34 24.10 -5.70
CA LEU A 137 4.62 22.86 -5.98
C LEU A 137 4.94 22.33 -7.39
N PHE A 138 5.06 23.21 -8.38
CA PHE A 138 5.45 22.85 -9.74
C PHE A 138 6.88 22.28 -9.78
N CYS A 139 7.86 22.95 -9.16
CA CYS A 139 9.23 22.45 -9.06
C CYS A 139 9.30 21.07 -8.39
N CYS A 140 8.49 20.84 -7.35
CA CYS A 140 8.38 19.52 -6.74
C CYS A 140 7.76 18.48 -7.68
N ALA A 141 6.78 18.87 -8.49
CA ALA A 141 6.08 17.95 -9.39
C ALA A 141 6.96 17.48 -10.55
N ILE A 142 7.84 18.35 -11.07
CA ILE A 142 8.77 18.03 -12.18
C ILE A 142 10.10 17.43 -11.67
N GLY A 143 10.21 17.21 -10.35
CA GLY A 143 11.40 16.56 -9.77
C GLY A 143 12.65 17.43 -9.67
N LEU A 144 12.58 18.73 -9.99
CA LEU A 144 13.70 19.69 -9.80
C LEU A 144 14.12 19.82 -8.34
N VAL A 145 13.19 19.60 -7.42
CA VAL A 145 13.47 19.48 -5.98
C VAL A 145 13.32 18.01 -5.63
N GLY A 146 14.42 17.33 -5.41
CA GLY A 146 14.46 15.90 -5.10
C GLY A 146 13.54 15.54 -3.94
N THR A 147 12.85 14.38 -4.06
CA THR A 147 11.90 13.88 -3.06
C THR A 147 12.54 13.61 -1.69
N GLY A 148 13.87 13.60 -1.60
CA GLY A 148 14.65 13.46 -0.37
C GLY A 148 14.97 14.78 0.36
N THR A 149 14.87 15.92 -0.33
CA THR A 149 15.18 17.23 0.23
C THR A 149 13.95 18.13 0.23
N ASN A 150 12.98 17.83 1.08
CA ASN A 150 11.85 18.72 1.38
C ASN A 150 12.28 20.06 2.03
N ARG A 151 13.44 20.61 1.63
CA ARG A 151 14.06 21.71 2.37
C ARG A 151 13.48 23.09 2.06
N PHE A 152 12.87 23.31 0.91
CA PHE A 152 12.44 24.67 0.54
C PHE A 152 10.95 24.86 0.35
N ALA A 153 10.23 23.91 -0.20
CA ALA A 153 8.86 24.20 -0.63
C ALA A 153 7.79 24.02 0.43
N LEU A 154 8.05 23.24 1.49
CA LEU A 154 6.98 22.84 2.40
C LEU A 154 7.45 22.48 3.82
N PRO A 155 8.34 23.26 4.47
CA PRO A 155 8.68 22.98 5.87
C PRO A 155 7.43 23.06 6.76
N LEU A 156 6.50 23.98 6.48
CA LEU A 156 5.24 24.10 7.20
C LEU A 156 4.34 22.86 7.01
N ARG A 157 4.20 22.37 5.79
CA ARG A 157 3.37 21.17 5.51
C ARG A 157 3.95 19.91 6.14
N SER A 158 5.27 19.71 6.06
CA SER A 158 5.93 18.54 6.65
C SER A 158 5.96 18.65 8.17
N SER A 159 6.27 19.82 8.73
CA SER A 159 6.30 20.06 10.16
C SER A 159 4.92 19.94 10.80
N LEU A 160 3.90 20.55 10.19
CA LEU A 160 2.52 20.38 10.63
C LEU A 160 2.06 18.92 10.48
N GLY A 161 2.43 18.24 9.39
CA GLY A 161 2.10 16.83 9.19
C GLY A 161 2.73 15.94 10.27
N THR A 162 4.00 16.14 10.62
CA THR A 162 4.67 15.40 11.68
C THR A 162 4.14 15.77 13.07
N PHE A 163 3.83 17.04 13.30
CA PHE A 163 3.19 17.49 14.54
C PHE A 163 1.81 16.83 14.71
N VAL A 164 0.96 16.89 13.69
CA VAL A 164 -0.36 16.26 13.69
C VAL A 164 -0.25 14.75 13.88
N GLN A 165 0.73 14.09 13.25
CA GLN A 165 0.99 12.66 13.41
C GLN A 165 1.38 12.34 14.85
N LYS A 166 2.34 13.07 15.43
CA LYS A 166 2.75 12.91 16.82
C LYS A 166 1.61 13.20 17.79
N ALA A 167 0.87 14.29 17.61
CA ALA A 167 -0.28 14.64 18.43
C ALA A 167 -1.41 13.60 18.35
N SER A 168 -1.63 13.02 17.15
CA SER A 168 -2.68 12.01 16.94
C SER A 168 -2.34 10.64 17.51
N TYR A 169 -1.07 10.23 17.48
CA TYR A 169 -0.66 8.86 17.79
C TYR A 169 0.46 8.74 18.82
N GLY A 170 1.19 9.83 19.14
CA GLY A 170 2.43 9.78 19.89
C GLY A 170 2.33 9.87 21.42
N THR A 171 1.21 10.28 21.99
CA THR A 171 1.16 10.71 23.41
C THR A 171 0.60 9.70 24.40
N LEU A 172 0.35 8.45 24.00
CA LEU A 172 -0.12 7.43 24.94
C LEU A 172 1.01 6.52 25.38
N ARG A 173 1.17 6.40 26.69
CA ARG A 173 1.79 5.22 27.34
C ARG A 173 0.95 3.98 26.98
N ARG A 174 1.12 3.47 25.78
CA ARG A 174 0.55 2.21 25.36
C ARG A 174 1.58 1.15 25.58
N THR A 175 1.17 0.00 26.07
CA THR A 175 2.02 -1.16 26.32
C THR A 175 1.56 -2.32 25.45
N GLY A 176 2.45 -3.28 25.23
CA GLY A 176 2.15 -4.49 24.48
C GLY A 176 1.82 -4.24 23.01
N PHE A 177 1.03 -5.12 22.41
CA PHE A 177 0.72 -5.11 20.97
C PHE A 177 0.10 -3.79 20.48
N LYS A 178 -0.65 -3.07 21.33
CA LYS A 178 -1.24 -1.78 20.95
C LYS A 178 -0.18 -0.71 20.70
N ALA A 179 0.91 -0.70 21.48
CA ALA A 179 2.02 0.21 21.23
C ALA A 179 2.69 -0.09 19.88
N HIS A 180 2.93 -1.37 19.60
CA HIS A 180 3.53 -1.84 18.34
C HIS A 180 2.65 -1.47 17.14
N PHE A 181 1.36 -1.77 17.21
CA PHE A 181 0.40 -1.38 16.19
C PHE A 181 0.41 0.11 15.89
N TYR A 182 0.34 0.98 16.91
CA TYR A 182 0.26 2.41 16.66
C TYR A 182 1.55 3.01 16.13
N SER A 183 2.71 2.43 16.45
CA SER A 183 3.99 2.80 15.85
C SER A 183 3.98 2.57 14.33
N GLU A 184 3.66 1.35 13.92
CA GLU A 184 3.58 1.01 12.49
C GLU A 184 2.44 1.73 11.78
N TRP A 185 1.25 1.76 12.38
CA TRP A 185 0.08 2.44 11.83
C TRP A 185 0.32 3.92 11.58
N SER A 186 0.96 4.63 12.53
CA SER A 186 1.27 6.06 12.36
C SER A 186 2.17 6.32 11.16
N SER A 187 3.16 5.48 10.95
CA SER A 187 4.07 5.54 9.80
C SER A 187 3.36 5.21 8.49
N PHE A 188 2.51 4.18 8.52
CA PHE A 188 1.73 3.75 7.35
C PHE A 188 0.72 4.82 6.88
N VAL A 189 0.03 5.50 7.80
CA VAL A 189 -0.95 6.55 7.47
C VAL A 189 -0.34 7.95 7.31
N ALA A 190 0.96 8.12 7.51
CA ALA A 190 1.63 9.41 7.39
C ALA A 190 1.35 10.14 6.05
N PRO A 191 1.31 9.48 4.89
CA PRO A 191 0.92 10.11 3.63
C PRO A 191 -0.51 10.65 3.67
N LEU A 192 -1.46 9.91 4.27
CA LEU A 192 -2.85 10.33 4.40
C LEU A 192 -2.98 11.58 5.28
N ILE A 193 -2.23 11.63 6.39
CA ILE A 193 -2.19 12.79 7.29
C ILE A 193 -1.65 14.01 6.54
N ARG A 194 -0.55 13.84 5.80
CA ARG A 194 0.05 14.93 5.01
C ARG A 194 -0.92 15.49 3.95
N MET A 195 -1.65 14.61 3.25
CA MET A 195 -2.69 15.05 2.30
C MET A 195 -3.82 15.81 3.00
N ASN A 196 -4.25 15.34 4.18
CA ASN A 196 -5.31 16.03 4.94
C ASN A 196 -4.87 17.43 5.42
N VAL A 197 -3.64 17.56 5.91
CA VAL A 197 -3.06 18.85 6.29
C VAL A 197 -2.96 19.77 5.09
N ALA A 198 -2.48 19.28 3.94
CA ALA A 198 -2.42 20.08 2.72
C ALA A 198 -3.79 20.59 2.28
N ARG A 199 -4.80 19.72 2.28
CA ARG A 199 -6.18 20.09 1.98
C ARG A 199 -6.71 21.19 2.92
N THR A 200 -6.44 21.04 4.23
CA THR A 200 -6.83 22.05 5.22
C THR A 200 -6.16 23.39 4.97
N LEU A 201 -4.89 23.41 4.62
CA LEU A 201 -4.16 24.63 4.26
C LEU A 201 -4.68 25.26 2.97
N HIS A 202 -5.09 24.46 1.98
CA HIS A 202 -5.74 24.98 0.78
C HIS A 202 -7.07 25.64 1.11
N PHE A 203 -7.93 25.01 1.92
CA PHE A 203 -9.17 25.65 2.38
C PHE A 203 -8.91 26.89 3.23
N ALA A 204 -7.91 26.87 4.11
CA ALA A 204 -7.56 28.07 4.88
C ALA A 204 -7.17 29.25 3.98
N ALA A 205 -6.40 29.02 2.92
CA ALA A 205 -6.05 30.07 1.96
C ALA A 205 -7.27 30.58 1.17
N VAL A 206 -8.21 29.70 0.79
CA VAL A 206 -9.47 30.09 0.15
C VAL A 206 -10.30 30.96 1.09
N PHE A 207 -10.47 30.53 2.33
CA PHE A 207 -11.30 31.27 3.30
C PHE A 207 -10.64 32.57 3.75
N PHE A 208 -9.31 32.62 3.81
CA PHE A 208 -8.57 33.86 4.04
C PHE A 208 -8.86 34.89 2.91
N ALA A 209 -8.76 34.47 1.65
CA ALA A 209 -9.05 35.29 0.49
C ALA A 209 -10.54 35.73 0.46
N LEU A 210 -11.45 34.81 0.82
CA LEU A 210 -12.88 35.14 0.97
C LEU A 210 -13.11 36.16 2.09
N GLY A 211 -12.36 36.07 3.20
CA GLY A 211 -12.42 37.07 4.28
C GLY A 211 -12.06 38.44 3.79
N ILE A 212 -11.00 38.61 3.00
CA ILE A 212 -10.63 39.89 2.36
C ILE A 212 -11.78 40.39 1.45
N ILE A 213 -12.28 39.52 0.57
CA ILE A 213 -13.35 39.88 -0.37
C ILE A 213 -14.62 40.33 0.38
N VAL A 214 -15.04 39.59 1.41
CA VAL A 214 -16.22 39.95 2.20
C VAL A 214 -16.00 41.25 2.93
N SER A 215 -14.82 41.53 3.49
CA SER A 215 -14.51 42.80 4.12
C SER A 215 -14.57 43.94 3.13
N LEU A 216 -14.01 43.81 1.93
CA LEU A 216 -14.12 44.81 0.86
C LEU A 216 -15.57 45.08 0.46
N LEU A 217 -16.39 44.04 0.30
CA LEU A 217 -17.81 44.17 -0.02
C LEU A 217 -18.59 44.90 1.07
N VAL A 218 -18.45 44.46 2.33
CA VAL A 218 -19.19 45.07 3.47
C VAL A 218 -18.86 46.53 3.60
N ARG A 219 -17.59 46.91 3.49
CA ARG A 219 -17.18 48.33 3.55
C ARG A 219 -17.69 49.11 2.35
N GLY A 220 -17.61 48.54 1.14
CA GLY A 220 -18.10 49.18 -0.09
C GLY A 220 -19.60 49.47 -0.10
N PHE A 221 -20.40 48.71 0.67
CA PHE A 221 -21.84 49.03 0.85
C PHE A 221 -22.09 50.22 1.80
N GLY A 222 -21.20 50.42 2.78
CA GLY A 222 -21.40 51.44 3.79
C GLY A 222 -20.70 52.77 3.51
N THR A 223 -19.72 52.77 2.58
CA THR A 223 -18.83 53.91 2.37
C THR A 223 -18.48 54.05 0.89
N SER A 224 -18.48 55.27 0.38
CA SER A 224 -18.00 55.60 -0.95
C SER A 224 -16.48 55.65 -0.96
N TYR A 225 -15.86 54.88 -1.86
CA TYR A 225 -14.40 54.86 -2.04
C TYR A 225 -14.00 55.35 -3.43
N TRP A 226 -12.82 55.95 -3.50
CA TRP A 226 -12.17 56.37 -4.72
C TRP A 226 -10.99 55.42 -5.04
N ALA A 227 -10.72 55.18 -6.32
CA ALA A 227 -9.57 54.44 -6.75
C ALA A 227 -8.33 55.32 -6.80
N GLY A 228 -7.29 54.93 -6.13
CA GLY A 228 -6.04 55.65 -6.15
C GLY A 228 -4.85 54.76 -5.95
N TRP A 229 -3.67 55.35 -5.97
CA TRP A 229 -2.42 54.69 -5.64
C TRP A 229 -1.51 55.62 -4.84
N GLU A 230 -0.74 54.99 -3.97
CA GLU A 230 0.25 55.66 -3.14
C GLU A 230 1.50 54.79 -3.07
N SER A 231 2.68 55.37 -3.29
CA SER A 231 3.97 54.68 -3.17
C SER A 231 5.07 55.70 -2.94
N THR A 232 5.88 55.48 -1.94
CA THR A 232 7.07 56.31 -1.69
C THR A 232 8.12 56.15 -2.81
N TRP A 233 8.25 54.97 -3.35
CA TRP A 233 9.29 54.66 -4.33
C TRP A 233 8.91 54.97 -5.78
N LEU A 234 7.59 54.97 -6.11
CA LEU A 234 7.07 55.16 -7.46
C LEU A 234 6.43 56.52 -7.66
N ALA A 235 6.52 57.42 -6.67
CA ALA A 235 5.85 58.75 -6.72
C ALA A 235 6.22 59.56 -7.99
N GLU A 236 7.48 59.46 -8.42
CA GLU A 236 8.00 60.17 -9.58
C GLU A 236 8.01 59.32 -10.89
N SER A 237 7.35 58.14 -10.86
CA SER A 237 7.37 57.21 -12.00
C SER A 237 5.98 56.65 -12.30
N PRO A 238 4.99 57.49 -12.68
CA PRO A 238 3.63 57.05 -12.96
C PRO A 238 3.55 56.08 -14.15
N GLU A 239 4.55 56.08 -15.06
CA GLU A 239 4.64 55.15 -16.18
C GLU A 239 4.81 53.73 -15.69
N ILE A 240 5.63 53.49 -14.64
CA ILE A 240 5.80 52.17 -14.03
C ILE A 240 4.51 51.72 -13.37
N VAL A 241 3.80 52.62 -12.69
CA VAL A 241 2.48 52.33 -12.09
C VAL A 241 1.47 51.96 -13.17
N LYS A 242 1.43 52.74 -14.26
CA LYS A 242 0.58 52.43 -15.44
C LYS A 242 0.87 51.05 -15.99
N SER A 243 2.15 50.74 -16.25
CA SER A 243 2.60 49.43 -16.75
C SER A 243 2.17 48.31 -15.80
N PHE A 244 2.34 48.49 -14.48
CA PHE A 244 1.91 47.52 -13.48
C PHE A 244 0.39 47.27 -13.53
N ILE A 245 -0.40 48.34 -13.57
CA ILE A 245 -1.85 48.26 -13.61
C ILE A 245 -2.32 47.57 -14.91
N ASP A 246 -1.75 47.91 -16.06
CA ASP A 246 -2.08 47.27 -17.34
C ASP A 246 -1.77 45.79 -17.36
N HIS A 247 -0.60 45.36 -16.83
CA HIS A 247 -0.19 43.94 -16.82
C HIS A 247 -0.86 43.13 -15.74
N THR A 248 -1.51 43.71 -14.76
CA THR A 248 -2.21 43.02 -13.68
C THR A 248 -3.72 43.12 -13.80
N TYR A 249 -4.27 44.30 -13.58
CA TYR A 249 -5.71 44.52 -13.63
C TYR A 249 -6.24 44.52 -15.08
N GLY A 250 -5.42 44.88 -16.06
CA GLY A 250 -5.72 44.80 -17.48
C GLY A 250 -5.90 43.41 -18.03
N LEU A 251 -5.47 42.36 -17.31
CA LEU A 251 -5.80 40.99 -17.65
C LEU A 251 -7.30 40.69 -17.59
N ILE A 252 -8.06 41.51 -16.87
CA ILE A 252 -9.50 41.38 -16.75
C ILE A 252 -10.15 42.35 -17.74
N PRO A 253 -10.82 41.84 -18.80
CA PRO A 253 -11.39 42.67 -19.83
C PRO A 253 -12.46 43.63 -19.28
N ALA A 254 -12.64 44.75 -19.96
CA ALA A 254 -13.69 45.75 -19.64
C ALA A 254 -15.06 45.21 -20.10
N ILE A 255 -15.78 44.54 -19.18
CA ILE A 255 -17.09 43.92 -19.42
C ILE A 255 -18.05 44.39 -18.35
N GLY A 256 -19.24 44.84 -18.76
CA GLY A 256 -20.28 45.28 -17.84
C GLY A 256 -19.88 46.52 -17.01
N PRO A 257 -19.82 46.41 -15.68
CA PRO A 257 -19.47 47.53 -14.80
C PRO A 257 -18.00 47.91 -14.81
N LEU A 258 -17.15 47.13 -15.53
CA LEU A 258 -15.71 47.32 -15.59
C LEU A 258 -15.38 48.39 -16.63
N SER A 259 -14.81 49.51 -16.19
CA SER A 259 -14.31 50.56 -17.07
C SER A 259 -13.08 50.13 -17.89
N SER A 260 -12.79 50.86 -18.96
CA SER A 260 -11.48 50.76 -19.66
C SER A 260 -10.32 51.06 -18.70
N MET A 261 -9.11 50.63 -19.08
CA MET A 261 -7.92 51.00 -18.31
C MET A 261 -7.64 52.49 -18.45
N PRO A 262 -7.22 53.15 -17.37
CA PRO A 262 -6.92 54.57 -17.38
C PRO A 262 -5.68 54.85 -18.27
N ASP A 263 -5.68 55.99 -18.90
CA ASP A 263 -4.52 56.54 -19.57
C ASP A 263 -3.47 57.06 -18.55
N LEU A 264 -2.31 57.51 -19.04
CA LEU A 264 -1.24 57.99 -18.17
C LEU A 264 -1.65 59.24 -17.39
N ALA A 265 -2.43 60.15 -17.99
CA ALA A 265 -2.88 61.35 -17.31
C ALA A 265 -3.79 61.01 -16.16
N GLN A 266 -4.74 60.08 -16.39
CA GLN A 266 -5.62 59.58 -15.34
C GLN A 266 -4.85 58.85 -14.23
N ILE A 267 -3.79 58.11 -14.55
CA ILE A 267 -2.92 57.48 -13.50
C ILE A 267 -2.24 58.55 -12.65
N VAL A 268 -1.77 59.61 -13.25
CA VAL A 268 -1.20 60.77 -12.51
C VAL A 268 -2.23 61.42 -11.58
N ASP A 269 -3.45 61.55 -12.05
CA ASP A 269 -4.56 62.12 -11.27
C ASP A 269 -5.03 61.18 -10.13
N MET A 270 -4.91 59.88 -10.34
CA MET A 270 -5.24 58.87 -9.32
C MET A 270 -4.23 58.81 -8.16
N ARG A 271 -3.15 59.60 -8.15
CA ARG A 271 -2.24 59.65 -7.01
C ARG A 271 -2.94 60.19 -5.77
N ALA A 272 -2.74 59.57 -4.63
CA ALA A 272 -3.50 59.82 -3.40
C ALA A 272 -3.47 61.28 -2.96
N ASP A 273 -2.34 62.01 -3.16
CA ASP A 273 -2.16 63.39 -2.83
C ASP A 273 -2.90 64.35 -3.80
N ARG A 274 -3.30 63.89 -4.98
CA ARG A 274 -4.06 64.67 -5.98
C ARG A 274 -5.55 64.44 -5.94
N LEU A 275 -6.00 63.27 -5.57
CA LEU A 275 -7.40 62.87 -5.56
C LEU A 275 -8.34 63.82 -4.84
N PRO A 276 -7.98 64.41 -3.68
CA PRO A 276 -8.89 65.36 -2.98
C PRO A 276 -9.14 66.68 -3.72
N TYR A 277 -8.30 66.98 -4.72
CA TYR A 277 -8.39 68.23 -5.49
C TYR A 277 -9.08 68.05 -6.86
N LEU A 278 -9.53 66.84 -7.17
CA LEU A 278 -10.23 66.54 -8.43
C LEU A 278 -11.73 66.86 -8.28
N ASP A 279 -12.29 67.52 -9.27
CA ASP A 279 -13.74 67.78 -9.36
C ASP A 279 -14.56 66.49 -9.46
N ALA A 280 -14.01 65.45 -10.10
CA ALA A 280 -14.65 64.17 -10.28
C ALA A 280 -13.65 63.01 -10.10
N PRO A 281 -13.37 62.55 -8.86
CA PRO A 281 -12.49 61.46 -8.60
C PRO A 281 -13.05 60.11 -9.13
N ILE A 282 -12.14 59.21 -9.54
CA ILE A 282 -12.49 57.92 -10.13
C ILE A 282 -13.10 56.99 -9.06
N SER A 283 -14.29 56.48 -9.29
CA SER A 283 -14.96 55.53 -8.39
C SER A 283 -14.12 54.24 -8.22
N ALA A 284 -14.03 53.80 -6.98
CA ALA A 284 -13.35 52.52 -6.67
C ALA A 284 -14.16 51.25 -7.08
N ALA A 285 -15.47 51.37 -7.33
CA ALA A 285 -16.32 50.19 -7.56
C ALA A 285 -15.83 49.25 -8.69
N PRO A 286 -15.47 49.73 -9.90
CA PRO A 286 -14.93 48.87 -10.94
C PRO A 286 -13.58 48.20 -10.53
N TRP A 287 -12.78 48.88 -9.76
CA TRP A 287 -11.49 48.40 -9.28
C TRP A 287 -11.63 47.35 -8.19
N LEU A 288 -12.55 47.53 -7.25
CA LEU A 288 -12.87 46.51 -6.25
C LEU A 288 -13.34 45.22 -6.92
N ILE A 289 -14.18 45.31 -7.96
CA ILE A 289 -14.63 44.14 -8.72
C ILE A 289 -13.43 43.46 -9.39
N ARG A 290 -12.49 44.19 -10.02
CA ARG A 290 -11.28 43.64 -10.60
C ARG A 290 -10.41 42.97 -9.54
N MET A 291 -10.22 43.59 -8.39
CA MET A 291 -9.45 43.00 -7.29
C MET A 291 -10.06 41.67 -6.82
N MET A 292 -11.40 41.63 -6.67
CA MET A 292 -12.08 40.38 -6.29
C MET A 292 -11.95 39.27 -7.37
N ILE A 293 -12.10 39.62 -8.66
CA ILE A 293 -11.92 38.67 -9.77
C ILE A 293 -10.50 38.17 -9.81
N LEU A 294 -9.51 39.08 -9.70
CA LEU A 294 -8.07 38.70 -9.71
C LEU A 294 -7.74 37.78 -8.53
N MET A 295 -8.21 38.06 -7.33
CA MET A 295 -8.08 37.20 -6.16
C MET A 295 -8.78 35.86 -6.39
N GLY A 296 -9.95 35.86 -7.00
CA GLY A 296 -10.67 34.65 -7.39
C GLY A 296 -9.83 33.73 -8.30
N ILE A 297 -9.32 34.30 -9.38
CA ILE A 297 -8.55 33.55 -10.40
C ILE A 297 -7.18 33.12 -9.87
N THR A 298 -6.49 34.00 -9.13
CA THR A 298 -5.10 33.72 -8.71
C THR A 298 -5.00 32.93 -7.41
N VAL A 299 -5.99 33.04 -6.51
CA VAL A 299 -5.95 32.38 -5.20
C VAL A 299 -7.06 31.36 -5.05
N ILE A 300 -8.33 31.76 -5.16
CA ILE A 300 -9.45 30.88 -4.78
C ILE A 300 -9.53 29.67 -5.71
N VAL A 301 -9.58 29.87 -7.02
CA VAL A 301 -9.73 28.78 -7.99
C VAL A 301 -8.58 27.77 -7.92
N PRO A 302 -7.29 28.16 -8.00
CA PRO A 302 -6.19 27.19 -7.92
C PRO A 302 -6.18 26.44 -6.59
N ARG A 303 -6.45 27.11 -5.45
CA ARG A 303 -6.50 26.47 -4.14
C ARG A 303 -7.62 25.46 -4.02
N LEU A 304 -8.81 25.76 -4.56
CA LEU A 304 -9.92 24.80 -4.62
C LEU A 304 -9.56 23.58 -5.46
N LEU A 305 -8.93 23.78 -6.62
CA LEU A 305 -8.47 22.67 -7.46
C LEU A 305 -7.47 21.77 -6.71
N PHE A 306 -6.50 22.34 -6.00
CA PHE A 306 -5.58 21.56 -5.17
C PHE A 306 -6.29 20.85 -4.01
N ALA A 307 -7.27 21.47 -3.37
CA ALA A 307 -8.07 20.85 -2.31
C ALA A 307 -8.89 19.65 -2.84
N ILE A 308 -9.48 19.80 -4.04
CA ILE A 308 -10.20 18.71 -4.73
C ILE A 308 -9.24 17.56 -5.08
N PHE A 309 -8.07 17.90 -5.62
CA PHE A 309 -7.04 16.92 -5.98
C PHE A 309 -6.54 16.13 -4.75
N ASP A 310 -6.23 16.82 -3.63
CA ASP A 310 -5.84 16.13 -2.39
C ASP A 310 -6.98 15.28 -1.84
N THR A 311 -8.25 15.71 -1.97
CA THR A 311 -9.40 14.91 -1.57
C THR A 311 -9.52 13.63 -2.40
N TRP A 312 -9.31 13.73 -3.70
CA TRP A 312 -9.28 12.56 -4.61
C TRP A 312 -8.13 11.61 -4.25
N ARG A 313 -6.92 12.13 -4.02
CA ARG A 313 -5.77 11.33 -3.58
C ARG A 313 -6.03 10.62 -2.26
N MET A 314 -6.66 11.30 -1.30
CA MET A 314 -7.06 10.70 -0.01
C MET A 314 -8.06 9.55 -0.20
N ARG A 315 -9.06 9.74 -1.07
CA ARG A 315 -10.03 8.68 -1.40
C ARG A 315 -9.32 7.48 -2.04
N ARG A 316 -8.46 7.72 -3.02
CA ARG A 316 -7.67 6.69 -3.68
C ARG A 316 -6.78 5.92 -2.68
N PHE A 317 -6.12 6.62 -1.76
CA PHE A 317 -5.31 5.98 -0.72
C PHE A 317 -6.16 5.09 0.21
N LYS A 318 -7.37 5.49 0.55
CA LYS A 318 -8.28 4.69 1.40
C LYS A 318 -8.78 3.42 0.70
N THR A 319 -8.97 3.48 -0.61
CA THR A 319 -9.46 2.33 -1.41
C THR A 319 -8.33 1.42 -1.89
N GLN A 320 -7.17 1.98 -2.18
CA GLN A 320 -6.02 1.25 -2.74
C GLN A 320 -4.72 1.79 -2.16
N THR A 321 -4.25 1.18 -1.08
CA THR A 321 -2.95 1.49 -0.50
C THR A 321 -2.00 0.32 -0.68
N ALA A 322 -0.72 0.61 -0.91
CA ALA A 322 0.32 -0.41 -1.01
C ALA A 322 0.92 -0.67 0.38
N LEU A 323 0.82 -1.91 0.85
CA LEU A 323 1.51 -2.39 2.03
C LEU A 323 2.78 -3.13 1.59
N SER A 324 3.95 -2.71 2.07
CA SER A 324 5.20 -3.46 1.86
C SER A 324 5.16 -4.77 2.61
N ILE A 325 5.50 -5.86 1.91
CA ILE A 325 5.56 -7.22 2.46
C ILE A 325 6.99 -7.77 2.45
N ASP A 326 8.00 -6.90 2.43
CA ASP A 326 9.42 -7.26 2.38
C ASP A 326 9.97 -7.74 3.75
N SER A 327 9.16 -7.75 4.80
CA SER A 327 9.62 -8.20 6.11
C SER A 327 9.59 -9.73 6.24
N PRO A 328 10.52 -10.33 7.02
CA PRO A 328 10.54 -11.77 7.27
C PRO A 328 9.20 -12.31 7.82
N TYR A 329 8.45 -11.46 8.52
CA TYR A 329 7.10 -11.79 9.00
C TYR A 329 6.16 -12.21 7.87
N TYR A 330 6.08 -11.41 6.80
CA TYR A 330 5.20 -11.72 5.68
C TYR A 330 5.74 -12.87 4.82
N GLU A 331 7.06 -12.97 4.65
CA GLU A 331 7.68 -14.08 3.96
C GLU A 331 7.36 -15.41 4.64
N ASN A 332 7.51 -15.49 5.97
CA ASN A 332 7.16 -16.67 6.74
C ASN A 332 5.68 -17.05 6.61
N ILE A 333 4.77 -16.07 6.66
CA ILE A 333 3.34 -16.32 6.46
C ILE A 333 3.06 -16.88 5.06
N LEU A 334 3.61 -16.26 4.04
CA LEU A 334 3.39 -16.70 2.65
C LEU A 334 3.94 -18.11 2.43
N VAL A 335 5.10 -18.43 3.02
CA VAL A 335 5.68 -19.78 2.99
C VAL A 335 4.78 -20.76 3.75
N GLN A 336 4.32 -20.43 4.95
CA GLN A 336 3.38 -21.28 5.72
C GLN A 336 2.09 -21.52 4.94
N CYS A 337 1.46 -20.46 4.43
CA CYS A 337 0.24 -20.58 3.65
C CYS A 337 0.45 -21.38 2.37
N ALA A 338 1.59 -21.26 1.73
CA ALA A 338 1.93 -22.05 0.53
C ALA A 338 2.19 -23.53 0.87
N GLN A 339 2.80 -23.80 2.03
CA GLN A 339 3.09 -25.16 2.45
C GLN A 339 1.84 -25.94 2.92
N ASP A 340 0.91 -25.26 3.59
CA ASP A 340 -0.16 -25.92 4.34
C ASP A 340 -1.55 -25.87 3.69
N ALA A 341 -1.74 -24.93 2.78
CA ALA A 341 -3.10 -24.54 2.41
C ALA A 341 -3.67 -25.22 1.19
N VAL A 342 -2.84 -25.77 0.38
CA VAL A 342 -3.19 -26.07 -1.01
C VAL A 342 -2.89 -27.52 -1.36
N LEU A 343 -2.59 -28.32 -0.37
CA LEU A 343 -2.39 -29.74 -0.58
C LEU A 343 -3.75 -30.40 -0.73
N GLY A 344 -3.93 -31.00 -1.90
CA GLY A 344 -5.05 -31.91 -2.15
C GLY A 344 -4.85 -33.22 -1.40
N ASN A 345 -5.77 -34.14 -1.59
CA ASN A 345 -5.69 -35.46 -1.02
C ASN A 345 -4.39 -36.15 -1.44
N LEU A 346 -3.75 -36.84 -0.51
CA LEU A 346 -2.53 -37.61 -0.79
C LEU A 346 -2.90 -39.05 -1.14
N MET A 347 -2.48 -39.51 -2.30
CA MET A 347 -2.54 -40.92 -2.66
C MET A 347 -1.11 -41.44 -2.83
N ILE A 348 -0.80 -42.51 -2.10
CA ILE A 348 0.47 -43.23 -2.25
C ILE A 348 0.19 -44.51 -3.00
N ILE A 349 0.89 -44.71 -4.09
CA ILE A 349 0.83 -45.92 -4.91
C ILE A 349 2.08 -46.75 -4.63
N THR A 350 1.89 -48.00 -4.25
CA THR A 350 2.98 -48.94 -3.93
C THR A 350 2.87 -50.19 -4.78
N SER A 351 3.98 -50.94 -5.00
CA SER A 351 3.94 -52.29 -5.59
C SER A 351 3.26 -53.26 -4.63
N THR A 352 2.57 -54.25 -5.18
CA THR A 352 1.94 -55.36 -4.42
C THR A 352 2.96 -56.29 -3.75
N ALA A 353 4.19 -56.31 -4.25
CA ALA A 353 5.25 -57.30 -3.87
C ALA A 353 5.82 -57.14 -2.45
N ASN A 354 5.72 -55.94 -1.80
CA ASN A 354 6.47 -55.60 -0.58
C ASN A 354 5.61 -54.97 0.52
N ARG A 355 4.88 -55.67 1.33
CA ARG A 355 3.84 -55.14 2.20
C ARG A 355 4.17 -54.55 3.57
N PRO A 356 5.04 -55.08 4.44
CA PRO A 356 4.91 -54.72 5.89
C PRO A 356 5.61 -53.45 6.31
N LEU A 357 6.77 -53.07 5.71
CA LEU A 357 7.53 -51.87 6.11
C LEU A 357 6.99 -50.57 5.51
N ARG A 358 6.32 -50.69 4.39
CA ARG A 358 5.72 -49.57 3.63
C ARG A 358 4.50 -49.00 4.32
N ASP A 359 3.66 -49.88 4.88
CA ASP A 359 2.42 -49.44 5.55
C ASP A 359 2.74 -48.57 6.77
N GLN A 360 3.83 -48.80 7.48
CA GLN A 360 4.28 -47.96 8.58
C GLN A 360 4.76 -46.57 8.11
N THR A 361 5.62 -46.54 7.12
CA THR A 361 6.16 -45.26 6.61
C THR A 361 5.14 -44.48 5.83
N ALA A 362 4.30 -45.15 5.04
CA ALA A 362 3.15 -44.52 4.38
C ALA A 362 2.15 -43.95 5.39
N SER A 363 1.87 -44.66 6.49
CA SER A 363 1.02 -44.18 7.57
C SER A 363 1.62 -42.95 8.27
N ILE A 364 2.94 -42.88 8.47
CA ILE A 364 3.64 -41.72 9.01
C ILE A 364 3.55 -40.53 8.05
N LEU A 365 3.77 -40.75 6.75
CA LEU A 365 3.62 -39.73 5.72
C LEU A 365 2.19 -39.16 5.70
N CYS A 366 1.18 -40.05 5.69
CA CYS A 366 -0.22 -39.63 5.75
C CYS A 366 -0.53 -38.83 7.01
N LYS A 367 -0.04 -39.29 8.19
CA LYS A 367 -0.21 -38.57 9.46
C LYS A 367 0.40 -37.18 9.48
N HIS A 368 1.54 -37.00 8.85
CA HIS A 368 2.22 -35.72 8.74
C HIS A 368 1.71 -34.84 7.58
N TRP A 369 0.86 -35.39 6.69
CA TRP A 369 0.28 -34.63 5.59
C TRP A 369 -0.77 -33.60 6.05
N GLY A 370 -1.39 -33.80 7.18
CA GLY A 370 -2.30 -32.86 7.81
C GLY A 370 -3.77 -33.26 7.88
N ASN A 371 -4.25 -34.15 6.97
CA ASN A 371 -5.61 -34.72 7.03
C ASN A 371 -5.53 -36.25 6.81
N VAL A 372 -5.60 -36.99 7.89
CA VAL A 372 -5.55 -38.46 7.85
C VAL A 372 -6.73 -39.06 7.08
N GLU A 373 -7.89 -38.38 7.08
CA GLU A 373 -9.11 -38.85 6.40
C GLU A 373 -9.03 -38.73 4.87
N ASP A 374 -8.14 -37.86 4.35
CA ASP A 374 -8.00 -37.58 2.93
C ASP A 374 -6.78 -38.26 2.28
N SER A 375 -6.10 -39.14 3.01
CA SER A 375 -4.90 -39.84 2.53
C SER A 375 -5.20 -41.32 2.30
N THR A 376 -4.87 -41.80 1.13
CA THR A 376 -5.12 -43.22 0.75
C THR A 376 -3.82 -43.88 0.27
N VAL A 377 -3.64 -45.17 0.63
CA VAL A 377 -2.57 -46.02 0.10
C VAL A 377 -3.20 -47.07 -0.80
N LYS A 378 -2.73 -47.16 -2.04
CA LYS A 378 -3.17 -48.12 -3.04
C LYS A 378 -2.00 -48.94 -3.49
N SER A 379 -2.21 -50.24 -3.75
CA SER A 379 -1.23 -51.15 -4.30
C SER A 379 -1.57 -51.48 -5.74
N ILE A 380 -0.59 -51.50 -6.62
CA ILE A 380 -0.71 -51.94 -8.00
C ILE A 380 0.39 -53.01 -8.26
N ASP A 381 0.15 -53.86 -9.21
CA ASP A 381 1.16 -54.76 -9.69
C ASP A 381 2.02 -54.07 -10.75
N PHE A 382 3.35 -54.00 -10.54
CA PHE A 382 4.25 -53.34 -11.47
C PHE A 382 4.53 -54.19 -12.72
N ASP A 383 4.42 -55.53 -12.58
CA ASP A 383 4.65 -56.48 -13.67
C ASP A 383 3.37 -56.69 -14.52
N ASP A 384 2.22 -56.20 -14.08
CA ASP A 384 0.94 -56.34 -14.82
C ASP A 384 0.63 -55.03 -15.55
N GLU A 385 0.78 -55.04 -16.87
CA GLU A 385 0.46 -53.88 -17.73
C GLU A 385 -1.07 -53.56 -17.74
N GLU A 386 -1.92 -54.53 -17.48
CA GLU A 386 -3.38 -54.34 -17.41
C GLU A 386 -3.87 -53.89 -16.03
N SER A 387 -2.96 -53.79 -15.06
CA SER A 387 -3.28 -53.32 -13.70
C SER A 387 -3.96 -51.97 -13.73
N THR A 388 -5.15 -51.93 -13.14
CA THR A 388 -6.04 -50.74 -13.18
C THR A 388 -5.38 -49.56 -12.41
N VAL A 389 -5.24 -48.41 -13.08
CA VAL A 389 -4.79 -47.18 -12.45
C VAL A 389 -5.82 -46.74 -11.41
N PRO A 390 -5.44 -46.55 -10.13
CA PRO A 390 -6.37 -46.19 -9.09
C PRO A 390 -7.11 -44.88 -9.39
N ALA A 391 -8.41 -44.85 -9.24
CA ALA A 391 -9.20 -43.65 -9.39
C ALA A 391 -8.89 -42.67 -8.24
N ILE A 392 -8.82 -41.40 -8.55
CA ILE A 392 -8.62 -40.31 -7.59
C ILE A 392 -9.98 -39.74 -7.20
N ALA A 393 -10.20 -39.55 -5.92
CA ALA A 393 -11.38 -38.85 -5.44
C ALA A 393 -11.32 -37.38 -5.92
N GLU A 394 -12.36 -36.93 -6.62
CA GLU A 394 -12.51 -35.55 -7.01
C GLU A 394 -12.68 -34.68 -5.75
N GLY A 395 -11.87 -33.66 -5.63
CA GLY A 395 -11.91 -32.72 -4.53
C GLY A 395 -11.73 -31.27 -5.02
N PRO A 396 -11.97 -30.29 -4.17
CA PRO A 396 -11.80 -28.89 -4.55
C PRO A 396 -10.35 -28.51 -4.88
N ARG A 397 -9.41 -29.45 -4.72
CA ARG A 397 -7.96 -29.24 -4.91
C ARG A 397 -7.37 -30.39 -5.71
N LYS A 398 -6.34 -30.10 -6.51
CA LYS A 398 -5.61 -31.15 -7.22
C LYS A 398 -4.97 -32.12 -6.23
N PRO A 399 -5.31 -33.39 -6.28
CA PRO A 399 -4.71 -34.40 -5.44
C PRO A 399 -3.23 -34.59 -5.81
N ILE A 400 -2.47 -35.15 -4.88
CA ILE A 400 -1.04 -35.46 -5.04
C ILE A 400 -0.92 -36.97 -5.04
N VAL A 401 -0.30 -37.48 -6.07
CA VAL A 401 -0.02 -38.91 -6.24
C VAL A 401 1.48 -39.12 -6.09
N LEU A 402 1.85 -39.98 -5.16
CA LEU A 402 3.24 -40.40 -4.93
C LEU A 402 3.41 -41.86 -5.30
N LEU A 403 4.27 -42.12 -6.26
CA LEU A 403 4.71 -43.49 -6.54
C LEU A 403 5.84 -43.87 -5.57
N TRP A 404 5.60 -44.87 -4.75
CA TRP A 404 6.60 -45.40 -3.83
C TRP A 404 7.53 -46.37 -4.56
N LEU A 405 8.81 -46.05 -4.61
CA LEU A 405 9.87 -46.86 -5.20
C LEU A 405 10.78 -47.42 -4.09
N ASP A 406 11.10 -48.69 -4.19
CA ASP A 406 11.99 -49.37 -3.22
C ASP A 406 13.45 -49.34 -3.71
N GLY A 407 14.32 -48.76 -2.89
CA GLY A 407 15.75 -48.69 -3.20
C GLY A 407 16.46 -50.05 -3.26
N ILE A 408 15.84 -51.12 -2.73
CA ILE A 408 16.37 -52.48 -2.86
C ILE A 408 16.24 -52.97 -4.30
N GLU A 409 15.16 -52.62 -4.96
CA GLU A 409 14.90 -52.98 -6.34
C GLU A 409 15.88 -52.29 -7.28
N THR A 410 16.32 -52.96 -8.31
CA THR A 410 17.10 -52.34 -9.38
C THR A 410 16.17 -51.60 -10.31
N PRO A 411 16.44 -50.33 -10.64
CA PRO A 411 15.60 -49.62 -11.61
C PRO A 411 15.68 -50.31 -12.97
N GLU A 412 14.54 -50.79 -13.46
CA GLU A 412 14.39 -51.45 -14.76
C GLU A 412 13.41 -50.66 -15.60
N GLU A 413 13.80 -50.36 -16.85
CA GLU A 413 13.00 -49.50 -17.72
C GLU A 413 11.67 -50.15 -18.09
N ASP A 414 11.71 -51.45 -18.37
CA ASP A 414 10.53 -52.20 -18.81
C ASP A 414 9.48 -52.37 -17.68
N VAL A 415 9.89 -52.31 -16.41
CA VAL A 415 9.00 -52.47 -15.25
C VAL A 415 8.70 -51.10 -14.63
N HIS A 416 9.72 -50.46 -14.08
CA HIS A 416 9.55 -49.21 -13.32
C HIS A 416 9.30 -48.03 -14.22
N GLY A 417 9.99 -47.94 -15.38
CA GLY A 417 9.79 -46.91 -16.37
C GLY A 417 8.39 -46.94 -16.97
N ALA A 418 7.90 -48.15 -17.34
CA ALA A 418 6.57 -48.35 -17.87
C ALA A 418 5.48 -47.92 -16.88
N VAL A 419 5.62 -48.27 -15.59
CA VAL A 419 4.68 -47.85 -14.53
C VAL A 419 4.71 -46.33 -14.34
N ILE A 420 5.88 -45.71 -14.31
CA ILE A 420 6.01 -44.26 -14.17
C ILE A 420 5.30 -43.57 -15.33
N GLU A 421 5.50 -43.99 -16.58
CA GLU A 421 4.90 -43.37 -17.75
C GLU A 421 3.39 -43.53 -17.74
N ARG A 422 2.90 -44.74 -17.46
CA ARG A 422 1.46 -45.03 -17.34
C ARG A 422 0.77 -44.12 -16.30
N LEU A 423 1.37 -43.97 -15.11
CA LEU A 423 0.81 -43.13 -14.06
C LEU A 423 0.93 -41.66 -14.40
N ARG A 424 2.04 -41.23 -15.02
CA ARG A 424 2.22 -39.85 -15.49
C ARG A 424 1.15 -39.46 -16.52
N GLU A 425 0.87 -40.35 -17.48
CA GLU A 425 -0.18 -40.15 -18.48
C GLU A 425 -1.58 -40.08 -17.85
N ALA A 426 -1.85 -40.94 -16.89
CA ALA A 426 -3.14 -41.00 -16.23
C ALA A 426 -3.44 -39.76 -15.34
N TYR A 427 -2.43 -39.23 -14.69
CA TYR A 427 -2.62 -38.19 -13.69
C TYR A 427 -2.13 -36.80 -14.14
N GLU A 428 -0.89 -36.70 -14.62
CA GLU A 428 -0.27 -35.41 -14.92
C GLU A 428 -0.68 -34.89 -16.32
N ALA A 429 -0.62 -35.73 -17.34
CA ALA A 429 -0.99 -35.35 -18.71
C ALA A 429 -2.47 -34.94 -18.82
N LYS A 430 -3.36 -35.62 -18.10
CA LYS A 430 -4.78 -35.28 -17.99
C LYS A 430 -5.03 -34.10 -17.05
N GLY A 431 -4.01 -33.60 -16.35
CA GLY A 431 -4.13 -32.51 -15.40
C GLY A 431 -4.98 -32.81 -14.16
N SER A 432 -5.25 -34.10 -13.88
CA SER A 432 -6.10 -34.57 -12.79
C SER A 432 -5.39 -34.56 -11.42
N ALA A 433 -4.07 -34.72 -11.38
CA ALA A 433 -3.28 -34.71 -10.16
C ALA A 433 -1.88 -34.14 -10.39
N VAL A 434 -1.18 -33.87 -9.30
CA VAL A 434 0.27 -33.63 -9.29
C VAL A 434 0.96 -34.95 -8.99
N PHE A 435 1.92 -35.35 -9.82
CA PHE A 435 2.56 -36.68 -9.74
C PHE A 435 4.07 -36.56 -9.44
N ALA A 436 4.55 -37.38 -8.49
CA ALA A 436 5.97 -37.48 -8.15
C ALA A 436 6.31 -38.90 -7.67
N ALA A 437 7.60 -39.21 -7.60
CA ALA A 437 8.09 -40.47 -7.03
C ALA A 437 8.80 -40.23 -5.68
N LEU A 438 8.66 -41.20 -4.79
CA LEU A 438 9.29 -41.24 -3.48
C LEU A 438 10.16 -42.50 -3.41
N LEU A 439 11.48 -42.34 -3.28
CA LEU A 439 12.43 -43.40 -3.19
C LEU A 439 12.75 -43.74 -1.73
N ASP A 440 12.43 -44.94 -1.28
CA ASP A 440 12.80 -45.41 0.05
C ASP A 440 14.11 -46.17 0.01
N MET A 441 15.17 -45.51 0.50
CA MET A 441 16.53 -46.09 0.57
C MET A 441 16.85 -46.76 1.91
N LYS A 442 15.91 -46.80 2.86
CA LYS A 442 16.18 -47.20 4.26
C LYS A 442 16.78 -48.59 4.36
N GLU A 443 16.14 -49.58 3.77
CA GLU A 443 16.61 -50.96 3.88
C GLU A 443 17.90 -51.17 3.10
N PHE A 444 18.02 -50.61 1.89
CA PHE A 444 19.26 -50.67 1.10
C PHE A 444 20.43 -49.99 1.81
N ALA A 445 20.24 -48.83 2.40
CA ALA A 445 21.27 -48.11 3.15
C ALA A 445 21.70 -48.88 4.40
N GLN A 446 20.77 -49.53 5.11
CA GLN A 446 21.11 -50.39 6.25
C GLN A 446 21.93 -51.61 5.83
N ARG A 447 21.54 -52.25 4.73
CA ARG A 447 22.21 -53.44 4.20
C ARG A 447 23.62 -53.16 3.70
N PHE A 448 23.86 -52.00 3.13
CA PHE A 448 25.16 -51.60 2.55
C PHE A 448 25.83 -50.46 3.33
N ALA A 449 25.58 -50.36 4.62
CA ALA A 449 26.11 -49.29 5.48
C ALA A 449 27.64 -49.18 5.45
N SER A 450 28.35 -50.33 5.21
CA SER A 450 29.81 -50.39 5.08
C SER A 450 30.34 -49.91 3.71
N THR A 451 29.48 -49.70 2.73
CA THR A 451 29.87 -49.37 1.35
C THR A 451 29.06 -48.17 0.82
N PRO A 452 29.40 -46.95 1.24
CA PRO A 452 28.63 -45.74 0.88
C PRO A 452 28.58 -45.47 -0.64
N SER A 453 29.63 -45.85 -1.38
CA SER A 453 29.65 -45.73 -2.86
C SER A 453 28.51 -46.47 -3.52
N ARG A 454 28.20 -47.68 -3.04
CA ARG A 454 27.12 -48.51 -3.57
C ARG A 454 25.73 -47.93 -3.31
N ILE A 455 25.58 -47.25 -2.18
CA ILE A 455 24.34 -46.51 -1.86
C ILE A 455 24.20 -45.36 -2.84
N GLN A 456 25.27 -44.61 -3.09
CA GLN A 456 25.25 -43.48 -4.02
C GLN A 456 24.97 -43.93 -5.47
N GLU A 457 25.61 -44.96 -5.93
CA GLU A 457 25.38 -45.56 -7.27
C GLU A 457 23.92 -45.97 -7.46
N ARG A 458 23.29 -46.55 -6.44
CA ARG A 458 21.87 -46.92 -6.49
C ARG A 458 20.97 -45.68 -6.57
N LYS A 459 21.27 -44.65 -5.78
CA LYS A 459 20.55 -43.36 -5.83
C LYS A 459 20.68 -42.69 -7.21
N ASP A 460 21.90 -42.71 -7.76
CA ASP A 460 22.16 -42.10 -9.07
C ASP A 460 21.42 -42.85 -10.20
N SER A 461 21.29 -44.18 -10.09
CA SER A 461 20.52 -44.98 -11.06
C SER A 461 19.02 -44.61 -11.02
N TRP A 462 18.41 -44.51 -9.84
CA TRP A 462 17.03 -44.07 -9.70
C TRP A 462 16.82 -42.60 -10.13
N LEU A 463 17.79 -41.74 -9.86
CA LEU A 463 17.77 -40.37 -10.30
C LEU A 463 17.85 -40.26 -11.83
N ALA A 464 18.65 -41.11 -12.48
CA ALA A 464 18.75 -41.16 -13.94
C ALA A 464 17.40 -41.55 -14.56
N MET A 465 16.76 -42.59 -14.03
CA MET A 465 15.41 -43.01 -14.46
C MET A 465 14.37 -41.90 -14.26
N SER A 466 14.34 -41.24 -13.10
CA SER A 466 13.43 -40.16 -12.84
C SER A 466 13.59 -38.96 -13.79
N LYS A 467 14.82 -38.68 -14.20
CA LYS A 467 15.15 -37.66 -15.21
C LYS A 467 14.68 -38.07 -16.61
N LEU A 468 14.84 -39.33 -16.97
CA LEU A 468 14.42 -39.89 -18.26
C LEU A 468 12.88 -39.68 -18.43
N HIS A 469 12.13 -40.00 -17.40
CA HIS A 469 10.66 -39.85 -17.39
C HIS A 469 10.15 -38.47 -16.92
N GLN A 470 11.05 -37.50 -16.71
CA GLN A 470 10.72 -36.13 -16.33
C GLN A 470 9.88 -36.03 -15.06
N ILE A 471 10.02 -36.94 -14.11
CA ILE A 471 9.30 -36.90 -12.83
C ILE A 471 10.20 -36.34 -11.71
N LYS A 472 9.57 -35.75 -10.70
CA LYS A 472 10.28 -35.32 -9.49
C LYS A 472 10.51 -36.53 -8.57
N LEU A 473 11.73 -36.77 -8.17
CA LEU A 473 12.11 -37.82 -7.20
C LEU A 473 12.41 -37.17 -5.85
N PHE A 474 11.82 -37.73 -4.78
CA PHE A 474 12.12 -37.41 -3.40
C PHE A 474 12.77 -38.60 -2.72
N ASP A 475 13.84 -38.39 -1.95
CA ASP A 475 14.62 -39.44 -1.29
C ASP A 475 14.26 -39.55 0.19
N LEU A 476 14.02 -40.76 0.68
CA LEU A 476 13.82 -41.10 2.07
C LEU A 476 15.01 -42.00 2.54
N ASP A 477 15.87 -41.43 3.39
CA ASP A 477 17.00 -42.18 3.94
C ASP A 477 16.68 -42.95 5.22
N GLY A 478 15.46 -42.90 5.67
CA GLY A 478 14.96 -43.72 6.79
C GLY A 478 15.13 -43.13 8.18
N THR A 479 15.79 -41.98 8.34
CA THR A 479 15.87 -41.32 9.64
C THR A 479 14.62 -40.46 9.86
N SER A 480 14.16 -40.27 11.12
CA SER A 480 13.01 -39.44 11.42
C SER A 480 13.20 -37.97 11.02
N GLU A 481 14.43 -37.47 11.06
CA GLU A 481 14.78 -36.12 10.66
C GLU A 481 14.72 -35.94 9.13
N SER A 482 15.20 -36.90 8.39
CA SER A 482 15.11 -36.95 6.93
C SER A 482 13.67 -37.08 6.45
N GLN A 483 12.84 -37.88 7.10
CA GLN A 483 11.42 -38.00 6.78
C GLN A 483 10.73 -36.68 6.88
N LEU A 484 10.93 -35.91 7.98
CA LEU A 484 10.35 -34.59 8.16
C LEU A 484 10.86 -33.57 7.11
N THR A 485 12.14 -33.67 6.77
CA THR A 485 12.75 -32.78 5.75
C THR A 485 12.17 -33.08 4.37
N THR A 486 12.03 -34.36 4.01
CA THR A 486 11.43 -34.81 2.74
C THR A 486 9.95 -34.43 2.67
N ILE A 487 9.19 -34.58 3.74
CA ILE A 487 7.79 -34.14 3.80
C ILE A 487 7.70 -32.63 3.58
N LYS A 488 8.56 -31.83 4.21
CA LYS A 488 8.60 -30.37 3.99
C LYS A 488 8.94 -30.02 2.54
N ALA A 489 9.92 -30.69 1.96
CA ALA A 489 10.31 -30.48 0.56
C ALA A 489 9.20 -30.87 -0.42
N LEU A 490 8.52 -31.99 -0.16
CA LEU A 490 7.38 -32.47 -0.93
C LEU A 490 6.21 -31.48 -0.87
N ARG A 491 5.85 -31.02 0.33
CA ARG A 491 4.81 -30.02 0.54
C ARG A 491 5.13 -28.72 -0.19
N ALA A 492 6.38 -28.23 -0.09
CA ALA A 492 6.83 -27.01 -0.77
C ALA A 492 6.77 -27.15 -2.32
N TRP A 493 7.06 -28.36 -2.83
CA TRP A 493 6.99 -28.63 -4.27
C TRP A 493 5.56 -28.74 -4.77
N ALA A 494 4.69 -29.40 -4.00
CA ALA A 494 3.30 -29.64 -4.34
C ALA A 494 2.41 -28.40 -4.18
N ALA A 495 2.86 -27.42 -3.39
CA ALA A 495 2.13 -26.19 -3.20
C ALA A 495 2.02 -25.38 -4.52
N PRO A 496 0.82 -24.95 -4.95
CA PRO A 496 0.68 -24.10 -6.11
C PRO A 496 1.47 -22.80 -5.89
N ARG A 497 2.17 -22.37 -6.93
CA ARG A 497 2.87 -21.08 -6.89
C ARG A 497 1.84 -19.99 -6.69
N VAL A 498 1.96 -19.21 -5.61
CA VAL A 498 1.13 -18.03 -5.39
C VAL A 498 1.22 -17.14 -6.63
N SER A 499 0.06 -16.87 -7.25
CA SER A 499 0.00 -16.08 -8.47
C SER A 499 0.62 -14.71 -8.24
N SER A 500 1.70 -14.41 -8.94
CA SER A 500 2.44 -13.14 -8.85
C SER A 500 1.66 -11.94 -9.44
N ASN A 501 0.49 -12.16 -10.02
CA ASN A 501 -0.24 -11.13 -10.77
C ASN A 501 -0.77 -9.96 -9.92
N GLN A 502 -0.67 -10.01 -8.60
CA GLN A 502 -1.08 -8.90 -7.71
C GLN A 502 0.06 -8.36 -6.84
N ILE A 503 1.26 -8.89 -6.99
CA ILE A 503 2.46 -8.33 -6.35
C ILE A 503 2.97 -7.21 -7.24
N ILE A 504 2.83 -5.97 -6.78
CA ILE A 504 3.42 -4.84 -7.49
C ILE A 504 4.89 -4.78 -7.16
N VAL A 505 5.69 -5.08 -8.15
CA VAL A 505 7.12 -4.84 -8.09
C VAL A 505 7.36 -3.38 -8.44
N THR A 506 7.62 -2.56 -7.45
CA THR A 506 8.05 -1.18 -7.68
C THR A 506 9.56 -1.16 -7.93
N ASP A 507 9.98 -0.96 -9.17
CA ASP A 507 11.35 -0.59 -9.46
C ASP A 507 11.61 0.79 -8.85
N LYS A 508 12.49 0.84 -7.86
CA LYS A 508 13.08 2.10 -7.44
C LYS A 508 14.02 2.53 -8.55
N LYS A 509 13.60 3.47 -9.41
CA LYS A 509 14.57 4.28 -10.13
C LYS A 509 15.35 5.04 -9.08
N GLU A 510 16.56 4.59 -8.79
CA GLU A 510 17.58 5.43 -8.18
C GLU A 510 17.89 6.52 -9.20
N ASN A 511 17.33 7.71 -8.99
CA ASN A 511 17.92 8.89 -9.61
C ASN A 511 19.21 9.18 -8.86
N ASN A 512 20.31 8.93 -9.55
CA ASN A 512 21.61 9.54 -9.24
C ASN A 512 21.51 11.06 -9.32
#